data_9e597a903c2dc50228ad9fd545c3650d
#
_entry.id   9e597a903c2dc50228ad9fd545c3650d
#
_cell.length_a   1.000
_cell.length_b   1.000
_cell.length_c   1.000
_cell.angle_alpha   90.00
_cell.angle_beta   90.00
_cell.angle_gamma   90.00
#
_symmetry.space_group_name_H-M   'P 1'
#
loop_
_entity.id
_entity.type
_entity.pdbx_description
1 polymer ?
#
loop_
_entity_poly.entity_id
_entity_poly.type
_entity_poly.pdbx_seq_one_letter_code
_entity_poly.pdbx_strand_id
1 'polypeptide(L)'
;MGRTHLAAYQRAEADGLPCRVVAVSDRDPARLTGKADPSGNINSGARDEQLFDPSQVATFPDVDELLSSDAVQLVSVCTHTETHVDLAMRAMRAGKHVLVEKPVALTVEAVETLIREADRTGRICMPAMCMRFWPGWSWLKEQSASAAYGRIVSARFERLGAAPSWGGGFYSDFDRSGGALFDLHVHDVDFVYHLFGQASAVNTVGTLAHLTTTFACDSVPGQVVAEGGWLTSPSFPFRMRYVVEFERAVADFDIARDSPLMVHTEHESREVELSGLNGYDGEIRHAIDLVTGRADRPQAPLADALCVTRMILAERASLEAGHPVPVDA
;
A
#
# COMPACT_ATOMS: atom_id res chain seq x y z
N MET A 1 -2.68 -10.12 -4.05
CA MET A 1 -1.82 -9.72 -2.90
C MET A 1 -1.43 -10.90 -2.00
N GLY A 2 -2.31 -11.80 -1.57
CA GLY A 2 -1.99 -12.86 -0.62
C GLY A 2 -0.71 -13.67 -0.88
N ARG A 3 -0.41 -14.01 -2.15
CA ARG A 3 0.87 -14.66 -2.49
C ARG A 3 2.10 -13.77 -2.24
N THR A 4 1.97 -12.45 -2.44
CA THR A 4 3.05 -11.48 -2.19
C THR A 4 3.37 -11.41 -0.70
N HIS A 5 2.33 -11.33 0.15
CA HIS A 5 2.48 -11.38 1.60
C HIS A 5 3.05 -12.73 2.04
N LEU A 6 2.54 -13.84 1.50
CA LEU A 6 3.05 -15.18 1.81
C LEU A 6 4.57 -15.29 1.54
N ALA A 7 5.01 -14.86 0.36
CA ALA A 7 6.44 -14.84 0.01
C ALA A 7 7.25 -13.93 0.93
N ALA A 8 6.71 -12.78 1.34
CA ALA A 8 7.39 -11.87 2.28
C ALA A 8 7.50 -12.48 3.69
N TYR A 9 6.45 -13.17 4.18
CA TYR A 9 6.53 -13.92 5.44
C TYR A 9 7.58 -15.06 5.40
N GLN A 10 7.62 -15.81 4.30
CA GLN A 10 8.60 -16.89 4.12
C GLN A 10 10.03 -16.36 4.10
N ARG A 11 10.28 -15.22 3.42
CA ARG A 11 11.58 -14.55 3.48
C ARG A 11 11.92 -14.07 4.88
N ALA A 12 10.96 -13.49 5.60
CA ALA A 12 11.16 -13.05 6.97
C ALA A 12 11.50 -14.22 7.90
N GLU A 13 10.82 -15.36 7.77
CA GLU A 13 11.13 -16.61 8.49
C GLU A 13 12.53 -17.12 8.17
N ALA A 14 12.90 -17.17 6.88
CA ALA A 14 14.23 -17.61 6.43
C ALA A 14 15.35 -16.70 6.95
N ASP A 15 15.09 -15.41 7.12
CA ASP A 15 16.02 -14.45 7.72
C ASP A 15 16.01 -14.46 9.26
N GLY A 16 15.30 -15.41 9.87
CA GLY A 16 15.30 -15.64 11.32
C GLY A 16 14.35 -14.75 12.12
N LEU A 17 13.38 -14.08 11.50
CA LEU A 17 12.34 -13.39 12.26
C LEU A 17 11.40 -14.41 12.92
N PRO A 18 10.85 -14.13 14.12
CA PRO A 18 9.99 -15.06 14.85
C PRO A 18 8.57 -15.10 14.27
N CYS A 19 8.45 -15.60 13.06
CA CYS A 19 7.19 -15.81 12.37
C CYS A 19 7.20 -17.12 11.58
N ARG A 20 6.03 -17.65 11.32
CA ARG A 20 5.81 -18.78 10.42
C ARG A 20 4.40 -18.68 9.83
N VAL A 21 4.28 -19.01 8.55
CA VAL A 21 2.97 -19.20 7.93
C VAL A 21 2.42 -20.55 8.39
N VAL A 22 1.34 -20.53 9.14
CA VAL A 22 0.70 -21.72 9.72
C VAL A 22 -0.64 -22.05 9.06
N ALA A 23 -1.29 -21.07 8.42
CA ALA A 23 -2.63 -21.24 7.84
C ALA A 23 -2.87 -20.32 6.65
N VAL A 24 -3.67 -20.80 5.70
CA VAL A 24 -4.21 -20.05 4.56
C VAL A 24 -5.70 -20.30 4.45
N SER A 25 -6.49 -19.25 4.18
CA SER A 25 -7.90 -19.39 3.86
C SER A 25 -8.21 -18.73 2.51
N ASP A 26 -8.94 -19.45 1.66
CA ASP A 26 -9.53 -18.91 0.42
C ASP A 26 -10.81 -19.69 0.10
N ARG A 27 -11.82 -18.99 -0.41
CA ARG A 27 -13.07 -19.63 -0.86
C ARG A 27 -12.90 -20.46 -2.14
N ASP A 28 -11.85 -20.18 -2.92
CA ASP A 28 -11.50 -20.95 -4.10
C ASP A 28 -10.59 -22.14 -3.70
N PRO A 29 -11.08 -23.40 -3.80
CA PRO A 29 -10.28 -24.58 -3.43
C PRO A 29 -8.98 -24.72 -4.23
N ALA A 30 -8.95 -24.19 -5.47
CA ALA A 30 -7.75 -24.24 -6.29
C ALA A 30 -6.58 -23.47 -5.65
N ARG A 31 -6.87 -22.37 -4.96
CA ARG A 31 -5.86 -21.56 -4.23
C ARG A 31 -5.36 -22.22 -2.96
N LEU A 32 -6.12 -23.15 -2.39
CA LEU A 32 -5.73 -23.92 -1.21
C LEU A 32 -4.76 -25.06 -1.52
N THR A 33 -4.48 -25.30 -2.80
CA THR A 33 -3.47 -26.30 -3.24
C THR A 33 -2.02 -25.82 -3.07
N GLY A 34 -1.82 -24.53 -2.80
CA GLY A 34 -0.50 -23.91 -2.74
C GLY A 34 0.13 -23.62 -4.09
N LYS A 35 -0.56 -23.87 -5.22
CA LYS A 35 -0.03 -23.57 -6.56
C LYS A 35 -0.17 -22.09 -6.88
N ALA A 36 0.87 -21.54 -7.51
CA ALA A 36 0.87 -20.14 -7.94
C ALA A 36 -0.12 -19.87 -9.07
N ASP A 37 -0.84 -18.74 -8.98
CA ASP A 37 -1.58 -18.14 -10.08
C ASP A 37 -0.74 -16.95 -10.62
N PRO A 38 -0.36 -16.93 -11.92
CA PRO A 38 0.56 -15.92 -12.47
C PRO A 38 -0.05 -14.52 -12.66
N SER A 39 -1.22 -14.22 -12.11
CA SER A 39 -1.87 -12.92 -12.26
C SER A 39 -1.24 -11.82 -11.37
N GLY A 40 -1.04 -10.60 -11.90
CA GLY A 40 -0.57 -9.42 -11.16
C GLY A 40 0.25 -8.44 -12.00
N ASN A 41 0.34 -7.15 -11.56
CA ASN A 41 1.10 -6.09 -12.23
C ASN A 41 2.62 -6.23 -12.04
N ILE A 42 3.06 -6.73 -10.90
CA ILE A 42 4.47 -6.98 -10.61
C ILE A 42 4.71 -8.44 -10.86
N ASN A 43 5.46 -8.73 -11.92
CA ASN A 43 5.77 -10.10 -12.33
C ASN A 43 6.79 -10.69 -11.33
N SER A 44 6.34 -11.55 -10.44
CA SER A 44 7.22 -12.23 -9.47
C SER A 44 8.03 -13.39 -10.07
N GLY A 45 7.94 -13.60 -11.38
CA GLY A 45 8.80 -14.55 -12.11
C GLY A 45 8.39 -16.03 -12.04
N ALA A 46 7.57 -16.43 -11.10
CA ALA A 46 7.26 -17.84 -10.83
C ALA A 46 5.96 -18.28 -11.52
N ARG A 47 6.08 -19.04 -12.59
CA ARG A 47 4.92 -19.60 -13.32
C ARG A 47 4.46 -20.99 -12.83
N ASP A 48 5.29 -21.75 -12.12
CA ASP A 48 5.00 -23.10 -11.63
C ASP A 48 5.51 -23.35 -10.20
N GLU A 49 5.56 -22.29 -9.37
CA GLU A 49 6.12 -22.38 -8.02
C GLU A 49 5.05 -22.84 -7.02
N GLN A 50 5.44 -23.80 -6.17
CA GLN A 50 4.65 -24.17 -5.00
C GLN A 50 4.81 -23.08 -3.93
N LEU A 51 3.74 -22.31 -3.68
CA LEU A 51 3.75 -21.20 -2.73
C LEU A 51 3.84 -21.67 -1.27
N PHE A 52 3.24 -22.82 -0.95
CA PHE A 52 3.30 -23.47 0.35
C PHE A 52 2.97 -24.96 0.21
N ASP A 53 3.43 -25.76 1.16
CA ASP A 53 3.11 -27.18 1.26
C ASP A 53 1.82 -27.36 2.10
N PRO A 54 0.71 -27.85 1.52
CA PRO A 54 -0.53 -28.08 2.26
C PRO A 54 -0.42 -29.14 3.37
N SER A 55 0.66 -29.93 3.42
CA SER A 55 0.93 -30.84 4.54
C SER A 55 1.53 -30.13 5.75
N GLN A 56 2.08 -28.92 5.58
CA GLN A 56 2.72 -28.11 6.62
C GLN A 56 1.91 -26.87 6.99
N VAL A 57 1.11 -26.34 6.06
CA VAL A 57 0.28 -25.15 6.23
C VAL A 57 -1.18 -25.58 6.20
N ALA A 58 -1.91 -25.36 7.28
CA ALA A 58 -3.33 -25.66 7.35
C ALA A 58 -4.12 -24.83 6.33
N THR A 59 -5.08 -25.46 5.67
CA THR A 59 -5.91 -24.80 4.65
C THR A 59 -7.37 -24.81 5.05
N PHE A 60 -8.04 -23.65 4.95
CA PHE A 60 -9.41 -23.46 5.39
C PHE A 60 -10.26 -22.83 4.28
N PRO A 61 -11.30 -23.52 3.78
CA PRO A 61 -12.29 -22.91 2.88
C PRO A 61 -13.11 -21.82 3.57
N ASP A 62 -13.33 -21.96 4.88
CA ASP A 62 -14.04 -21.00 5.73
C ASP A 62 -13.04 -20.23 6.61
N VAL A 63 -13.12 -18.90 6.55
CA VAL A 63 -12.27 -18.02 7.33
C VAL A 63 -12.52 -18.16 8.84
N ASP A 64 -13.72 -18.47 9.30
CA ASP A 64 -14.03 -18.62 10.72
C ASP A 64 -13.30 -19.82 11.34
N GLU A 65 -13.07 -20.89 10.57
CA GLU A 65 -12.25 -22.00 10.99
C GLU A 65 -10.79 -21.56 11.19
N LEU A 66 -10.22 -20.76 10.26
CA LEU A 66 -8.89 -20.18 10.43
C LEU A 66 -8.83 -19.29 11.67
N LEU A 67 -9.82 -18.41 11.87
CA LEU A 67 -9.86 -17.47 12.98
C LEU A 67 -9.99 -18.17 14.35
N SER A 68 -10.57 -19.36 14.37
CA SER A 68 -10.71 -20.19 15.58
C SER A 68 -9.41 -20.87 16.00
N SER A 69 -8.39 -20.89 15.14
CA SER A 69 -7.12 -21.56 15.43
C SER A 69 -6.25 -20.74 16.39
N ASP A 70 -5.84 -21.35 17.51
CA ASP A 70 -4.91 -20.74 18.48
C ASP A 70 -3.48 -20.58 17.92
N ALA A 71 -3.14 -21.29 16.85
CA ALA A 71 -1.84 -21.19 16.20
C ALA A 71 -1.68 -19.86 15.43
N VAL A 72 -2.78 -19.17 15.10
CA VAL A 72 -2.77 -17.91 14.34
C VAL A 72 -2.76 -16.72 15.31
N GLN A 73 -1.76 -15.86 15.24
CA GLN A 73 -1.68 -14.61 15.99
C GLN A 73 -1.91 -13.37 15.13
N LEU A 74 -1.47 -13.40 13.86
CA LEU A 74 -1.57 -12.30 12.89
C LEU A 74 -2.24 -12.81 11.62
N VAL A 75 -3.20 -12.05 11.10
CA VAL A 75 -3.93 -12.33 9.87
C VAL A 75 -3.65 -11.25 8.83
N SER A 76 -3.20 -11.64 7.64
CA SER A 76 -3.15 -10.74 6.47
C SER A 76 -4.45 -10.86 5.70
N VAL A 77 -5.25 -9.78 5.66
CA VAL A 77 -6.49 -9.70 4.90
C VAL A 77 -6.18 -9.17 3.50
N CYS A 78 -6.12 -10.08 2.52
CA CYS A 78 -5.73 -9.82 1.12
C CYS A 78 -6.87 -10.13 0.14
N THR A 79 -8.09 -9.89 0.53
CA THR A 79 -9.31 -10.15 -0.24
C THR A 79 -9.68 -8.95 -1.13
N HIS A 80 -10.90 -8.89 -1.67
CA HIS A 80 -11.42 -7.70 -2.32
C HIS A 80 -11.80 -6.64 -1.28
N THR A 81 -11.64 -5.36 -1.63
CA THR A 81 -11.82 -4.20 -0.74
C THR A 81 -13.14 -4.24 0.06
N GLU A 82 -14.23 -4.63 -0.58
CA GLU A 82 -15.56 -4.72 0.03
C GLU A 82 -15.65 -5.65 1.26
N THR A 83 -14.68 -6.55 1.42
CA THR A 83 -14.65 -7.51 2.53
C THR A 83 -13.58 -7.19 3.59
N HIS A 84 -12.74 -6.20 3.37
CA HIS A 84 -11.61 -5.88 4.25
C HIS A 84 -12.07 -5.60 5.69
N VAL A 85 -13.03 -4.69 5.85
CA VAL A 85 -13.49 -4.24 7.17
C VAL A 85 -14.15 -5.36 7.94
N ASP A 86 -15.06 -6.13 7.32
CA ASP A 86 -15.72 -7.26 7.98
C ASP A 86 -14.71 -8.31 8.44
N LEU A 87 -13.82 -8.75 7.55
CA LEU A 87 -12.83 -9.77 7.88
C LEU A 87 -11.83 -9.30 8.94
N ALA A 88 -11.38 -8.04 8.87
CA ALA A 88 -10.48 -7.47 9.86
C ALA A 88 -11.15 -7.38 11.25
N MET A 89 -12.42 -6.95 11.31
CA MET A 89 -13.20 -6.92 12.56
C MET A 89 -13.39 -8.31 13.15
N ARG A 90 -13.73 -9.31 12.32
CA ARG A 90 -13.88 -10.72 12.75
C ARG A 90 -12.56 -11.25 13.31
N ALA A 91 -11.44 -10.99 12.63
CA ALA A 91 -10.12 -11.38 13.09
C ALA A 91 -9.78 -10.76 14.46
N MET A 92 -10.00 -9.45 14.62
CA MET A 92 -9.75 -8.77 15.90
C MET A 92 -10.64 -9.29 17.03
N ARG A 93 -11.92 -9.58 16.75
CA ARG A 93 -12.86 -10.19 17.72
C ARG A 93 -12.44 -11.59 18.14
N ALA A 94 -11.81 -12.34 17.24
CA ALA A 94 -11.19 -13.64 17.51
C ALA A 94 -9.82 -13.51 18.22
N GLY A 95 -9.42 -12.30 18.61
CA GLY A 95 -8.17 -12.04 19.35
C GLY A 95 -6.92 -11.97 18.46
N LYS A 96 -7.06 -11.91 17.14
CA LYS A 96 -5.92 -11.85 16.20
C LYS A 96 -5.53 -10.41 15.92
N HIS A 97 -4.25 -10.16 15.66
CA HIS A 97 -3.75 -8.94 15.04
C HIS A 97 -4.01 -8.98 13.54
N VAL A 98 -4.05 -7.82 12.88
CA VAL A 98 -4.42 -7.73 11.46
C VAL A 98 -3.46 -6.84 10.69
N LEU A 99 -3.03 -7.31 9.53
CA LEU A 99 -2.51 -6.51 8.43
C LEU A 99 -3.58 -6.51 7.34
N VAL A 100 -4.20 -5.36 7.06
CA VAL A 100 -5.28 -5.24 6.09
C VAL A 100 -4.81 -4.54 4.81
N GLU A 101 -5.09 -5.16 3.66
CA GLU A 101 -4.73 -4.59 2.36
C GLU A 101 -5.40 -3.23 2.10
N LYS A 102 -4.70 -2.45 1.28
CA LYS A 102 -5.19 -1.16 0.77
C LYS A 102 -6.14 -1.38 -0.44
N PRO A 103 -7.05 -0.44 -0.67
CA PRO A 103 -7.53 0.55 0.28
C PRO A 103 -8.25 -0.16 1.43
N VAL A 104 -8.16 0.39 2.64
CA VAL A 104 -8.83 -0.23 3.80
C VAL A 104 -10.33 -0.32 3.56
N ALA A 105 -10.93 0.75 3.01
CA ALA A 105 -12.32 0.84 2.59
C ALA A 105 -12.49 1.98 1.58
N LEU A 106 -13.67 2.09 0.97
CA LEU A 106 -14.02 3.16 0.03
C LEU A 106 -14.77 4.34 0.70
N THR A 107 -15.06 4.25 2.01
CA THR A 107 -15.78 5.29 2.75
C THR A 107 -15.12 5.58 4.10
N VAL A 108 -15.30 6.80 4.58
CA VAL A 108 -14.82 7.27 5.88
C VAL A 108 -15.42 6.44 7.02
N GLU A 109 -16.73 6.22 7.01
CA GLU A 109 -17.47 5.53 8.06
C GLU A 109 -17.00 4.08 8.25
N ALA A 110 -16.61 3.42 7.15
CA ALA A 110 -16.10 2.05 7.20
C ALA A 110 -14.71 2.00 7.86
N VAL A 111 -13.82 2.96 7.54
CA VAL A 111 -12.51 3.08 8.20
C VAL A 111 -12.65 3.43 9.67
N GLU A 112 -13.53 4.39 10.02
CA GLU A 112 -13.81 4.74 11.42
C GLU A 112 -14.38 3.57 12.22
N THR A 113 -15.21 2.74 11.58
CA THR A 113 -15.74 1.53 12.22
C THR A 113 -14.61 0.56 12.56
N LEU A 114 -13.64 0.41 11.68
CA LEU A 114 -12.46 -0.44 11.92
C LEU A 114 -11.57 0.12 13.03
N ILE A 115 -11.37 1.45 13.07
CA ILE A 115 -10.63 2.13 14.15
C ILE A 115 -11.28 1.84 15.51
N ARG A 116 -12.60 2.06 15.63
CA ARG A 116 -13.34 1.78 16.88
C ARG A 116 -13.22 0.33 17.31
N GLU A 117 -13.21 -0.60 16.37
CA GLU A 117 -13.06 -2.03 16.68
C GLU A 117 -11.64 -2.38 17.14
N ALA A 118 -10.62 -1.79 16.52
CA ALA A 118 -9.22 -1.94 16.95
C ALA A 118 -9.04 -1.43 18.39
N ASP A 119 -9.57 -0.26 18.71
CA ASP A 119 -9.53 0.32 20.05
C ASP A 119 -10.27 -0.57 21.06
N ARG A 120 -11.46 -1.07 20.70
CA ARG A 120 -12.29 -1.92 21.57
C ARG A 120 -11.62 -3.26 21.89
N THR A 121 -10.93 -3.85 20.93
CA THR A 121 -10.29 -5.17 21.09
C THR A 121 -8.87 -5.10 21.61
N GLY A 122 -8.24 -3.93 21.55
CA GLY A 122 -6.82 -3.74 21.83
C GLY A 122 -5.90 -4.52 20.89
N ARG A 123 -6.38 -4.88 19.68
CA ARG A 123 -5.60 -5.58 18.68
C ARG A 123 -4.98 -4.59 17.70
N ILE A 124 -3.77 -4.89 17.27
CA ILE A 124 -3.11 -4.15 16.20
C ILE A 124 -3.87 -4.42 14.92
N CYS A 125 -4.25 -3.35 14.21
CA CYS A 125 -4.75 -3.40 12.84
C CYS A 125 -3.97 -2.37 12.04
N MET A 126 -3.10 -2.83 11.15
CA MET A 126 -2.24 -1.98 10.33
C MET A 126 -2.66 -2.07 8.86
N PRO A 127 -2.92 -0.95 8.18
CA PRO A 127 -3.03 -0.90 6.73
C PRO A 127 -1.74 -1.30 6.01
N ALA A 128 -1.85 -2.07 4.93
CA ALA A 128 -0.73 -2.50 4.10
C ALA A 128 -0.31 -1.37 3.13
N MET A 129 0.25 -0.29 3.67
CA MET A 129 0.76 0.86 2.92
C MET A 129 2.24 0.64 2.56
N CYS A 130 2.49 -0.30 1.65
CA CYS A 130 3.83 -0.79 1.32
C CYS A 130 4.82 0.29 0.87
N MET A 131 4.35 1.44 0.36
CA MET A 131 5.23 2.52 -0.08
C MET A 131 5.99 3.17 1.07
N ARG A 132 5.43 3.18 2.28
CA ARG A 132 6.14 3.67 3.48
C ARG A 132 7.37 2.84 3.84
N PHE A 133 7.45 1.62 3.31
CA PHE A 133 8.52 0.65 3.53
C PHE A 133 9.37 0.40 2.27
N TRP A 134 9.01 0.98 1.12
CA TRP A 134 9.78 0.81 -0.11
C TRP A 134 11.11 1.57 -0.03
N PRO A 135 12.29 0.94 -0.26
CA PRO A 135 13.59 1.53 0.09
C PRO A 135 13.84 2.94 -0.44
N GLY A 136 13.52 3.21 -1.70
CA GLY A 136 13.68 4.55 -2.27
C GLY A 136 12.68 5.58 -1.71
N TRP A 137 11.52 5.13 -1.24
CA TRP A 137 10.47 5.97 -0.67
C TRP A 137 10.70 6.21 0.82
N SER A 138 11.13 5.19 1.58
CA SER A 138 11.57 5.38 2.97
C SER A 138 12.78 6.28 3.06
N TRP A 139 13.74 6.15 2.12
CA TRP A 139 14.86 7.06 2.00
C TRP A 139 14.39 8.51 1.81
N LEU A 140 13.42 8.77 0.92
CA LEU A 140 12.88 10.12 0.71
C LEU A 140 12.28 10.69 2.00
N LYS A 141 11.56 9.89 2.77
CA LYS A 141 11.01 10.29 4.08
C LYS A 141 12.11 10.65 5.07
N GLU A 142 13.16 9.85 5.13
CA GLU A 142 14.34 10.12 6.00
C GLU A 142 15.04 11.42 5.63
N GLN A 143 15.25 11.68 4.32
CA GLN A 143 15.89 12.93 3.87
C GLN A 143 15.01 14.14 4.17
N SER A 144 13.70 14.01 4.00
CA SER A 144 12.73 15.04 4.37
C SER A 144 12.75 15.34 5.87
N ALA A 145 12.76 14.31 6.71
CA ALA A 145 12.75 14.44 8.17
C ALA A 145 14.09 15.02 8.73
N SER A 146 15.22 14.63 8.15
CA SER A 146 16.55 15.11 8.56
C SER A 146 16.90 16.47 7.97
N ALA A 147 16.14 16.97 7.00
CA ALA A 147 16.45 18.17 6.20
C ALA A 147 17.88 18.15 5.59
N ALA A 148 18.39 16.96 5.26
CA ALA A 148 19.75 16.79 4.75
C ALA A 148 20.03 17.65 3.51
N TYR A 149 19.02 17.82 2.65
CA TYR A 149 19.09 18.68 1.46
C TYR A 149 18.27 19.98 1.58
N GLY A 150 17.83 20.33 2.78
CA GLY A 150 16.90 21.43 3.03
C GLY A 150 15.44 20.96 2.93
N ARG A 151 14.52 21.93 2.85
CA ARG A 151 13.07 21.65 2.72
C ARG A 151 12.75 21.16 1.33
N ILE A 152 11.66 20.40 1.20
CA ILE A 152 11.08 20.08 -0.11
C ILE A 152 10.47 21.34 -0.71
N VAL A 153 10.80 21.63 -1.95
CA VAL A 153 10.32 22.76 -2.74
C VAL A 153 9.17 22.35 -3.65
N SER A 154 9.30 21.18 -4.29
CA SER A 154 8.25 20.60 -5.13
C SER A 154 8.34 19.08 -5.14
N ALA A 155 7.23 18.39 -5.43
CA ALA A 155 7.19 16.95 -5.52
C ALA A 155 6.24 16.49 -6.62
N ARG A 156 6.69 15.51 -7.41
CA ARG A 156 5.87 14.84 -8.41
C ARG A 156 6.02 13.34 -8.28
N PHE A 157 4.87 12.65 -8.19
CA PHE A 157 4.76 11.19 -8.15
C PHE A 157 4.03 10.69 -9.40
N GLU A 158 4.41 9.52 -9.90
CA GLU A 158 3.78 8.87 -11.06
C GLU A 158 3.66 7.38 -10.80
N ARG A 159 2.44 6.85 -10.99
CA ARG A 159 2.16 5.43 -10.89
C ARG A 159 1.19 5.00 -11.98
N LEU A 160 1.72 4.38 -13.02
CA LEU A 160 0.97 3.97 -14.19
C LEU A 160 1.15 2.47 -14.44
N GLY A 161 0.12 1.81 -14.92
CA GLY A 161 0.17 0.40 -15.29
C GLY A 161 -0.88 0.05 -16.35
N ALA A 162 -0.77 -1.14 -16.93
CA ALA A 162 -1.85 -1.67 -17.74
C ALA A 162 -3.10 -1.91 -16.86
N ALA A 163 -4.28 -1.70 -17.43
CA ALA A 163 -5.53 -2.01 -16.74
C ALA A 163 -5.57 -3.49 -16.30
N PRO A 164 -5.92 -3.80 -15.03
CA PRO A 164 -5.94 -5.17 -14.54
C PRO A 164 -6.94 -6.04 -15.32
N SER A 165 -6.48 -7.18 -15.85
CA SER A 165 -7.29 -8.16 -16.58
C SER A 165 -7.69 -9.37 -15.73
N TRP A 166 -7.28 -9.40 -14.47
CA TRP A 166 -7.57 -10.44 -13.47
C TRP A 166 -8.63 -9.97 -12.47
N GLY A 167 -9.01 -10.80 -11.50
CA GLY A 167 -9.95 -10.43 -10.44
C GLY A 167 -11.43 -10.59 -10.82
N GLY A 168 -11.75 -11.33 -11.90
CA GLY A 168 -13.13 -11.68 -12.24
C GLY A 168 -14.05 -10.47 -12.46
N GLY A 169 -13.54 -9.37 -13.05
CA GLY A 169 -14.30 -8.14 -13.30
C GLY A 169 -14.32 -7.15 -12.14
N PHE A 170 -13.70 -7.45 -10.99
CA PHE A 170 -13.64 -6.54 -9.84
C PHE A 170 -13.10 -5.15 -10.20
N TYR A 171 -11.97 -5.09 -10.92
CA TYR A 171 -11.33 -3.82 -11.26
C TYR A 171 -12.10 -2.98 -12.29
N SER A 172 -12.92 -3.60 -13.14
CA SER A 172 -13.77 -2.90 -14.10
C SER A 172 -15.07 -2.38 -13.50
N ASP A 173 -15.43 -2.84 -12.30
CA ASP A 173 -16.56 -2.36 -11.51
C ASP A 173 -16.06 -1.29 -10.53
N PHE A 174 -16.23 -0.03 -10.91
CA PHE A 174 -15.70 1.10 -10.12
C PHE A 174 -16.50 1.36 -8.84
N ASP A 175 -17.73 0.86 -8.74
CA ASP A 175 -18.50 0.93 -7.49
C ASP A 175 -17.90 0.00 -6.42
N ARG A 176 -17.26 -1.09 -6.85
CA ARG A 176 -16.58 -2.06 -5.96
C ARG A 176 -15.12 -1.75 -5.74
N SER A 177 -14.39 -1.37 -6.79
CA SER A 177 -12.94 -1.17 -6.75
C SER A 177 -12.53 0.28 -6.43
N GLY A 178 -13.41 1.26 -6.70
CA GLY A 178 -13.07 2.67 -6.69
C GLY A 178 -12.21 3.12 -7.87
N GLY A 179 -11.97 2.24 -8.85
CA GLY A 179 -11.11 2.51 -10.01
C GLY A 179 -9.62 2.62 -9.66
N ALA A 180 -8.82 3.13 -10.57
CA ALA A 180 -7.40 3.39 -10.34
C ALA A 180 -7.18 4.41 -9.21
N LEU A 181 -8.14 5.30 -8.97
CA LEU A 181 -8.12 6.27 -7.87
C LEU A 181 -7.91 5.58 -6.51
N PHE A 182 -8.70 4.56 -6.19
CA PHE A 182 -8.59 3.84 -4.92
C PHE A 182 -7.62 2.65 -4.97
N ASP A 183 -7.43 2.02 -6.13
CA ASP A 183 -6.56 0.84 -6.20
C ASP A 183 -5.08 1.20 -6.39
N LEU A 184 -4.77 2.11 -7.32
CA LEU A 184 -3.39 2.39 -7.71
C LEU A 184 -2.89 3.71 -7.12
N HIS A 185 -3.67 4.78 -7.28
CA HIS A 185 -3.30 6.12 -6.87
C HIS A 185 -3.25 6.31 -5.34
N VAL A 186 -3.98 5.49 -4.59
CA VAL A 186 -3.94 5.48 -3.11
C VAL A 186 -2.52 5.39 -2.54
N HIS A 187 -1.61 4.70 -3.22
CA HIS A 187 -0.22 4.58 -2.79
C HIS A 187 0.52 5.92 -2.78
N ASP A 188 0.25 6.76 -3.77
CA ASP A 188 0.89 8.06 -3.89
C ASP A 188 0.19 9.10 -3.01
N VAL A 189 -1.14 9.02 -2.86
CA VAL A 189 -1.90 9.84 -1.89
C VAL A 189 -1.46 9.55 -0.46
N ASP A 190 -1.30 8.26 -0.09
CA ASP A 190 -0.76 7.86 1.21
C ASP A 190 0.64 8.43 1.44
N PHE A 191 1.49 8.41 0.42
CA PHE A 191 2.84 8.90 0.55
C PHE A 191 2.92 10.43 0.59
N VAL A 192 2.06 11.14 -0.15
CA VAL A 192 1.87 12.61 0.00
C VAL A 192 1.45 12.95 1.43
N TYR A 193 0.45 12.23 1.96
CA TYR A 193 0.05 12.40 3.36
C TYR A 193 1.20 12.10 4.33
N HIS A 194 1.93 11.02 4.11
CA HIS A 194 3.05 10.60 4.95
C HIS A 194 4.19 11.64 4.96
N LEU A 195 4.45 12.31 3.83
CA LEU A 195 5.49 13.36 3.75
C LEU A 195 5.02 14.71 4.31
N PHE A 196 3.83 15.16 3.95
CA PHE A 196 3.39 16.54 4.10
C PHE A 196 2.21 16.72 5.05
N GLY A 197 1.58 15.63 5.51
CA GLY A 197 0.31 15.68 6.23
C GLY A 197 -0.88 15.81 5.28
N GLN A 198 -2.05 16.10 5.84
CA GLN A 198 -3.27 16.28 5.08
C GLN A 198 -3.18 17.56 4.22
N ALA A 199 -3.46 17.44 2.93
CA ALA A 199 -3.61 18.58 2.06
C ALA A 199 -4.85 19.41 2.46
N SER A 200 -4.78 20.72 2.35
CA SER A 200 -5.92 21.60 2.63
C SER A 200 -6.97 21.58 1.52
N ALA A 201 -6.56 21.30 0.28
CA ALA A 201 -7.43 21.13 -0.88
C ALA A 201 -6.75 20.28 -1.95
N VAL A 202 -7.55 19.72 -2.85
CA VAL A 202 -7.09 18.96 -4.02
C VAL A 202 -7.74 19.49 -5.29
N ASN A 203 -7.00 19.45 -6.40
CA ASN A 203 -7.52 19.70 -7.74
C ASN A 203 -7.18 18.50 -8.63
N THR A 204 -8.19 17.74 -9.03
CA THR A 204 -8.04 16.50 -9.75
C THR A 204 -8.66 16.60 -11.13
N VAL A 205 -7.93 16.14 -12.15
CA VAL A 205 -8.38 16.11 -13.54
C VAL A 205 -8.16 14.70 -14.12
N GLY A 206 -9.02 14.29 -15.05
CA GLY A 206 -8.96 12.98 -15.69
C GLY A 206 -10.21 12.17 -15.48
N THR A 207 -10.06 10.90 -15.13
CA THR A 207 -11.15 9.93 -14.89
C THR A 207 -10.81 9.03 -13.70
N LEU A 208 -11.76 8.22 -13.22
CA LEU A 208 -11.48 7.22 -12.17
C LEU A 208 -10.47 6.15 -12.60
N ALA A 209 -10.23 6.00 -13.91
CA ALA A 209 -9.24 5.06 -14.43
C ALA A 209 -7.86 5.70 -14.64
N HIS A 210 -7.76 7.02 -14.86
CA HIS A 210 -6.50 7.72 -15.05
C HIS A 210 -6.70 9.20 -14.69
N LEU A 211 -5.94 9.68 -13.72
CA LEU A 211 -6.09 10.99 -13.12
C LEU A 211 -4.76 11.60 -12.73
N THR A 212 -4.77 12.92 -12.62
CA THR A 212 -3.68 13.71 -12.04
C THR A 212 -4.28 14.65 -11.00
N THR A 213 -3.70 14.64 -9.81
CA THR A 213 -4.08 15.52 -8.69
C THR A 213 -2.96 16.46 -8.32
N THR A 214 -3.31 17.72 -8.13
CA THR A 214 -2.48 18.71 -7.45
C THR A 214 -2.98 18.88 -6.01
N PHE A 215 -2.08 18.73 -5.05
CA PHE A 215 -2.37 18.84 -3.62
C PHE A 215 -1.91 20.19 -3.08
N ALA A 216 -2.78 20.90 -2.38
CA ALA A 216 -2.44 22.13 -1.65
C ALA A 216 -1.84 21.73 -0.27
N CYS A 217 -0.52 21.67 -0.20
CA CYS A 217 0.24 21.35 1.00
C CYS A 217 0.93 22.60 1.53
N ASP A 218 0.51 23.12 2.67
CA ASP A 218 0.98 24.40 3.23
C ASP A 218 2.51 24.42 3.52
N SER A 219 3.08 23.23 3.75
CA SER A 219 4.52 23.05 4.03
C SER A 219 5.40 23.12 2.77
N VAL A 220 4.83 23.11 1.57
CA VAL A 220 5.57 23.04 0.29
C VAL A 220 5.29 24.29 -0.53
N PRO A 221 6.31 25.12 -0.84
CA PRO A 221 6.11 26.38 -1.57
C PRO A 221 5.75 26.19 -3.05
N GLY A 222 6.14 25.07 -3.64
CA GLY A 222 5.86 24.70 -5.04
C GLY A 222 4.71 23.73 -5.17
N GLN A 223 4.72 22.97 -6.25
CA GLN A 223 3.65 22.02 -6.54
C GLN A 223 3.92 20.65 -5.89
N VAL A 224 2.85 20.05 -5.34
CA VAL A 224 2.79 18.62 -5.02
C VAL A 224 1.77 17.99 -5.96
N VAL A 225 2.24 17.07 -6.82
CA VAL A 225 1.42 16.46 -7.87
C VAL A 225 1.59 14.94 -7.83
N ALA A 226 0.48 14.21 -7.98
CA ALA A 226 0.54 12.78 -8.24
C ALA A 226 -0.33 12.40 -9.44
N GLU A 227 0.23 11.56 -10.32
CA GLU A 227 -0.46 10.95 -11.46
C GLU A 227 -0.59 9.46 -11.23
N GLY A 228 -1.82 8.95 -11.30
CA GLY A 228 -2.12 7.53 -11.13
C GLY A 228 -3.07 7.04 -12.22
N GLY A 229 -2.83 5.85 -12.77
CA GLY A 229 -3.75 5.40 -13.80
C GLY A 229 -3.51 4.03 -14.39
N TRP A 230 -4.59 3.49 -14.92
CA TRP A 230 -4.64 2.29 -15.73
C TRP A 230 -4.69 2.68 -17.21
N LEU A 231 -3.68 2.28 -17.96
CA LEU A 231 -3.60 2.51 -19.39
C LEU A 231 -4.24 1.34 -20.17
N THR A 232 -4.78 1.65 -21.33
CA THR A 232 -5.55 0.68 -22.13
C THR A 232 -4.69 -0.39 -22.81
N SER A 233 -3.38 -0.13 -23.00
CA SER A 233 -2.46 -1.09 -23.61
C SER A 233 -2.02 -2.16 -22.61
N PRO A 234 -2.33 -3.47 -22.84
CA PRO A 234 -1.89 -4.54 -21.93
C PRO A 234 -0.36 -4.73 -21.87
N SER A 235 0.37 -4.23 -22.87
CA SER A 235 1.83 -4.30 -22.93
C SER A 235 2.51 -3.10 -22.27
N PHE A 236 1.75 -2.13 -21.75
CA PHE A 236 2.35 -0.98 -21.08
C PHE A 236 3.06 -1.44 -19.80
N PRO A 237 4.35 -1.13 -19.62
CA PRO A 237 5.09 -1.53 -18.45
C PRO A 237 4.61 -0.78 -17.20
N PHE A 238 4.67 -1.44 -16.05
CA PHE A 238 4.40 -0.76 -14.79
C PHE A 238 5.44 0.34 -14.54
N ARG A 239 4.97 1.54 -14.21
CA ARG A 239 5.78 2.68 -13.83
C ARG A 239 5.52 3.06 -12.37
N MET A 240 6.58 3.31 -11.65
CA MET A 240 6.57 3.84 -10.29
C MET A 240 7.75 4.80 -10.18
N ARG A 241 7.47 6.10 -10.11
CA ARG A 241 8.46 7.16 -10.21
C ARG A 241 8.15 8.29 -9.25
N TYR A 242 9.19 9.01 -8.86
CA TYR A 242 9.05 10.36 -8.33
C TYR A 242 10.20 11.26 -8.76
N VAL A 243 9.94 12.57 -8.80
CA VAL A 243 10.95 13.63 -8.82
C VAL A 243 10.60 14.59 -7.70
N VAL A 244 11.52 14.76 -6.75
CA VAL A 244 11.35 15.64 -5.59
C VAL A 244 12.51 16.60 -5.52
N GLU A 245 12.17 17.89 -5.60
CA GLU A 245 13.11 18.99 -5.49
C GLU A 245 13.21 19.45 -4.03
N PHE A 246 14.42 19.46 -3.52
CA PHE A 246 14.81 20.07 -2.25
C PHE A 246 15.50 21.40 -2.52
N GLU A 247 15.73 22.22 -1.50
CA GLU A 247 16.45 23.48 -1.63
C GLU A 247 17.89 23.31 -2.19
N ARG A 248 18.52 22.13 -2.01
CA ARG A 248 19.90 21.86 -2.41
C ARG A 248 20.12 20.56 -3.19
N ALA A 249 19.08 19.89 -3.59
CA ALA A 249 19.17 18.64 -4.38
C ALA A 249 17.87 18.33 -5.08
N VAL A 250 17.95 17.44 -6.08
CA VAL A 250 16.79 16.77 -6.68
C VAL A 250 16.95 15.27 -6.49
N ALA A 251 15.96 14.62 -5.90
CA ALA A 251 15.87 13.18 -5.86
C ALA A 251 14.97 12.68 -7.00
N ASP A 252 15.49 11.76 -7.80
CA ASP A 252 14.82 11.19 -8.97
C ASP A 252 14.80 9.66 -8.86
N PHE A 253 13.62 9.09 -8.62
CA PHE A 253 13.39 7.65 -8.54
C PHE A 253 12.63 7.13 -9.76
N ASP A 254 13.11 6.04 -10.35
CA ASP A 254 12.39 5.28 -11.38
C ASP A 254 12.67 3.80 -11.19
N ILE A 255 11.61 3.01 -10.89
CA ILE A 255 11.74 1.57 -10.65
C ILE A 255 12.28 0.79 -11.87
N ALA A 256 12.17 1.35 -13.06
CA ALA A 256 12.63 0.71 -14.29
C ALA A 256 14.14 0.82 -14.55
N ARG A 257 14.85 1.62 -13.76
CA ARG A 257 16.32 1.79 -13.88
C ARG A 257 17.05 0.71 -13.07
N ASP A 258 18.24 0.33 -13.52
CA ASP A 258 19.15 -0.57 -12.78
C ASP A 258 19.54 0.04 -11.43
N SER A 259 19.82 1.35 -11.41
CA SER A 259 19.96 2.16 -10.19
C SER A 259 18.71 3.05 -10.03
N PRO A 260 17.69 2.58 -9.29
CA PRO A 260 16.40 3.25 -9.27
C PRO A 260 16.44 4.68 -8.74
N LEU A 261 17.31 4.99 -7.77
CA LEU A 261 17.35 6.28 -7.10
C LEU A 261 18.64 7.05 -7.43
N MET A 262 18.47 8.24 -7.99
CA MET A 262 19.51 9.21 -8.26
C MET A 262 19.32 10.46 -7.40
N VAL A 263 20.41 11.07 -6.94
CA VAL A 263 20.43 12.39 -6.30
C VAL A 263 21.31 13.31 -7.10
N HIS A 264 20.77 14.45 -7.46
CA HIS A 264 21.43 15.52 -8.21
C HIS A 264 21.63 16.72 -7.29
N THR A 265 22.86 17.16 -7.11
CA THR A 265 23.23 18.37 -6.36
C THR A 265 23.88 19.40 -7.28
N GLU A 266 24.25 20.56 -6.77
CA GLU A 266 25.02 21.55 -7.52
C GLU A 266 26.33 21.00 -8.10
N HIS A 267 26.93 19.99 -7.45
CA HIS A 267 28.28 19.53 -7.75
C HIS A 267 28.32 18.17 -8.43
N GLU A 268 27.33 17.31 -8.20
CA GLU A 268 27.36 15.94 -8.69
C GLU A 268 25.95 15.33 -8.91
N SER A 269 25.92 14.28 -9.70
CA SER A 269 24.81 13.33 -9.77
C SER A 269 25.31 11.97 -9.31
N ARG A 270 24.66 11.39 -8.32
CA ARG A 270 25.09 10.11 -7.75
C ARG A 270 23.93 9.14 -7.59
N GLU A 271 24.25 7.88 -7.69
CA GLU A 271 23.35 6.79 -7.32
C GLU A 271 23.21 6.68 -5.81
N VAL A 272 22.04 6.26 -5.34
CA VAL A 272 21.82 5.90 -3.95
C VAL A 272 21.62 4.38 -3.90
N GLU A 273 22.51 3.72 -3.18
CA GLU A 273 22.38 2.29 -2.93
C GLU A 273 21.15 2.03 -2.05
N LEU A 274 20.27 1.18 -2.51
CA LEU A 274 19.06 0.77 -1.81
C LEU A 274 19.20 -0.66 -1.31
N SER A 275 18.49 -1.00 -0.23
CA SER A 275 18.43 -2.38 0.24
C SER A 275 17.79 -3.28 -0.83
N GLY A 276 18.16 -4.57 -0.84
CA GLY A 276 17.58 -5.57 -1.75
C GLY A 276 16.16 -6.01 -1.38
N LEU A 277 15.59 -5.50 -0.29
CA LEU A 277 14.21 -5.73 0.11
C LEU A 277 13.26 -4.82 -0.68
N ASN A 278 11.99 -5.20 -0.75
CA ASN A 278 10.93 -4.34 -1.29
C ASN A 278 9.97 -3.87 -0.18
N GLY A 279 8.98 -3.05 -0.56
CA GLY A 279 8.05 -2.49 0.42
C GLY A 279 7.18 -3.54 1.11
N TYR A 280 6.84 -4.63 0.43
CA TYR A 280 6.08 -5.74 1.01
C TYR A 280 6.91 -6.50 2.06
N ASP A 281 8.20 -6.68 1.81
CA ASP A 281 9.12 -7.25 2.81
C ASP A 281 9.20 -6.37 4.06
N GLY A 282 9.30 -5.05 3.85
CA GLY A 282 9.39 -4.07 4.94
C GLY A 282 8.11 -4.05 5.79
N GLU A 283 6.94 -3.97 5.17
CA GLU A 283 5.67 -3.91 5.92
C GLU A 283 5.38 -5.19 6.70
N ILE A 284 5.68 -6.37 6.12
CA ILE A 284 5.51 -7.66 6.80
C ILE A 284 6.45 -7.75 8.00
N ARG A 285 7.73 -7.39 7.85
CA ARG A 285 8.70 -7.36 8.95
C ARG A 285 8.23 -6.42 10.06
N HIS A 286 7.75 -5.24 9.70
CA HIS A 286 7.22 -4.29 10.67
C HIS A 286 5.97 -4.82 11.38
N ALA A 287 5.06 -5.49 10.67
CA ALA A 287 3.89 -6.14 11.28
C ALA A 287 4.31 -7.24 12.29
N ILE A 288 5.33 -8.03 11.97
CA ILE A 288 5.91 -9.01 12.90
C ILE A 288 6.52 -8.31 14.12
N ASP A 289 7.26 -7.23 13.93
CA ASP A 289 7.88 -6.47 15.00
C ASP A 289 6.84 -5.87 15.96
N LEU A 290 5.72 -5.36 15.43
CA LEU A 290 4.60 -4.89 16.23
C LEU A 290 3.99 -6.01 17.09
N VAL A 291 3.70 -7.15 16.49
CA VAL A 291 3.06 -8.29 17.20
C VAL A 291 3.97 -8.90 18.23
N THR A 292 5.28 -8.88 18.00
CA THR A 292 6.29 -9.41 18.92
C THR A 292 6.83 -8.39 19.93
N GLY A 293 6.31 -7.15 19.91
CA GLY A 293 6.71 -6.08 20.84
C GLY A 293 8.11 -5.51 20.57
N ARG A 294 8.67 -5.70 19.36
CA ARG A 294 9.92 -5.08 18.92
C ARG A 294 9.73 -3.68 18.33
N ALA A 295 8.51 -3.36 17.94
CA ALA A 295 8.09 -2.02 17.56
C ALA A 295 6.88 -1.60 18.40
N ASP A 296 6.87 -0.34 18.83
CA ASP A 296 5.83 0.21 19.71
C ASP A 296 4.64 0.80 18.95
N ARG A 297 4.85 1.21 17.70
CA ARG A 297 3.85 1.95 16.90
C ARG A 297 3.86 1.51 15.44
N PRO A 298 2.69 1.38 14.81
CA PRO A 298 2.61 1.14 13.38
C PRO A 298 3.11 2.35 12.59
N GLN A 299 3.93 2.13 11.56
CA GLN A 299 4.33 3.16 10.60
C GLN A 299 3.18 3.58 9.67
N ALA A 300 2.16 2.74 9.56
CA ALA A 300 0.93 3.01 8.85
C ALA A 300 -0.27 2.79 9.80
N PRO A 301 -0.59 3.74 10.72
CA PRO A 301 -1.73 3.60 11.61
C PRO A 301 -3.06 3.74 10.85
N LEU A 302 -4.14 3.15 11.38
CA LEU A 302 -5.49 3.28 10.80
C LEU A 302 -5.96 4.74 10.72
N ALA A 303 -5.53 5.59 11.65
CA ALA A 303 -5.85 7.02 11.60
C ALA A 303 -5.31 7.70 10.33
N ASP A 304 -4.14 7.29 9.85
CA ASP A 304 -3.59 7.81 8.59
C ASP A 304 -4.43 7.33 7.40
N ALA A 305 -4.86 6.05 7.40
CA ALA A 305 -5.75 5.53 6.35
C ALA A 305 -7.08 6.29 6.29
N LEU A 306 -7.58 6.78 7.43
CA LEU A 306 -8.77 7.64 7.48
C LEU A 306 -8.52 8.97 6.75
N CYS A 307 -7.41 9.65 7.06
CA CYS A 307 -7.02 10.89 6.40
C CYS A 307 -6.81 10.68 4.89
N VAL A 308 -6.12 9.61 4.51
CA VAL A 308 -5.91 9.24 3.09
C VAL A 308 -7.25 8.99 2.38
N THR A 309 -8.19 8.30 3.03
CA THR A 309 -9.54 8.08 2.46
C THR A 309 -10.28 9.39 2.25
N ARG A 310 -10.20 10.36 3.19
CA ARG A 310 -10.77 11.70 3.01
C ARG A 310 -10.16 12.44 1.83
N MET A 311 -8.82 12.41 1.69
CA MET A 311 -8.14 13.01 0.55
C MET A 311 -8.62 12.40 -0.78
N ILE A 312 -8.70 11.07 -0.89
CA ILE A 312 -9.16 10.38 -2.11
C ILE A 312 -10.63 10.71 -2.42
N LEU A 313 -11.48 10.83 -1.41
CA LEU A 313 -12.88 11.22 -1.61
C LEU A 313 -13.00 12.68 -2.09
N ALA A 314 -12.14 13.57 -1.61
CA ALA A 314 -12.05 14.94 -2.11
C ALA A 314 -11.53 14.98 -3.55
N GLU A 315 -10.59 14.13 -3.94
CA GLU A 315 -10.14 13.96 -5.33
C GLU A 315 -11.29 13.52 -6.24
N ARG A 316 -12.10 12.54 -5.81
CA ARG A 316 -13.30 12.13 -6.55
C ARG A 316 -14.29 13.26 -6.70
N ALA A 317 -14.56 14.00 -5.62
CA ALA A 317 -15.43 15.16 -5.66
C ALA A 317 -14.89 16.26 -6.59
N SER A 318 -13.57 16.47 -6.62
CA SER A 318 -12.92 17.42 -7.54
C SER A 318 -13.05 17.00 -9.00
N LEU A 319 -12.90 15.69 -9.31
CA LEU A 319 -13.16 15.16 -10.65
C LEU A 319 -14.59 15.41 -11.11
N GLU A 320 -15.57 15.20 -10.23
CA GLU A 320 -17.00 15.39 -10.52
C GLU A 320 -17.37 16.86 -10.66
N ALA A 321 -16.79 17.72 -9.82
CA ALA A 321 -17.06 19.17 -9.81
C ALA A 321 -16.31 19.94 -10.91
N GLY A 322 -15.17 19.42 -11.37
CA GLY A 322 -14.30 20.10 -12.34
C GLY A 322 -13.55 21.32 -11.78
N HIS A 323 -13.40 21.40 -10.47
CA HIS A 323 -12.67 22.48 -9.77
C HIS A 323 -12.04 21.98 -8.47
N PRO A 324 -11.11 22.75 -7.86
CA PRO A 324 -10.53 22.41 -6.57
C PRO A 324 -11.57 22.21 -5.47
N VAL A 325 -11.37 21.19 -4.61
CA VAL A 325 -12.24 20.85 -3.49
C VAL A 325 -11.40 20.83 -2.20
N PRO A 326 -11.88 21.41 -1.09
CA PRO A 326 -11.22 21.30 0.21
C PRO A 326 -11.25 19.83 0.69
N VAL A 327 -10.25 19.46 1.48
CA VAL A 327 -10.22 18.15 2.17
C VAL A 327 -10.79 18.36 3.57
N ASP A 328 -11.87 17.67 3.89
CA ASP A 328 -12.52 17.74 5.20
C ASP A 328 -11.58 17.21 6.31
N ALA A 329 -11.70 17.82 7.49
CA ALA A 329 -10.86 17.51 8.65
C ALA A 329 -11.20 16.16 9.31
#